data_f0cd311e17b6aad85c1110ae59bfb952
#
_entry.id   f0cd311e17b6aad85c1110ae59bfb952
#
_cell.length_a   1.000
_cell.length_b   1.000
_cell.length_c   1.000
_cell.angle_alpha   90.00
_cell.angle_beta   90.00
_cell.angle_gamma   90.00
#
_symmetry.space_group_name_H-M   'P 1'
#
loop_
_entity.id
_entity.type
_entity.pdbx_description
1 polymer ?
#
loop_
_entity_poly.entity_id
_entity_poly.type
_entity_poly.pdbx_seq_one_letter_code
_entity_poly.pdbx_strand_id
1 'polypeptide(L)'
;KKTFDSLLTQTASPKNLAEQYAVNKLRMRASWKNLKLILQALTMNKNIEEMFLEYVRSVNANIAMIDKNSTISVRGRNIKMLKIQVADWESEQEHFRMKLHDYFEQVIQNGLDTIDKNENLNEFLGNVITTKRLYDDTVGIGSVKIKLYKIEAEREVPITWAEVSANSGGEGFLSAFVILTCLLSYMRRDESD
;
A
#
# COMPACT_ATOMS: atom_id res chain seq x y z
N LYS A 1 21.80 39.22 37.93
CA LYS A 1 20.99 40.05 37.01
C LYS A 1 21.80 40.59 35.83
N LYS A 2 23.04 41.13 36.05
CA LYS A 2 23.87 41.67 34.97
C LYS A 2 24.37 40.63 33.92
N THR A 3 24.52 39.36 34.27
CA THR A 3 24.98 38.29 33.38
C THR A 3 23.92 37.80 32.41
N PHE A 4 22.63 37.86 32.77
CA PHE A 4 21.55 37.43 31.93
C PHE A 4 21.20 38.43 30.84
N ASP A 5 21.24 39.74 31.21
CA ASP A 5 20.99 40.84 30.27
C ASP A 5 22.12 40.98 29.23
N SER A 6 23.38 40.63 29.60
CA SER A 6 24.50 40.62 28.65
C SER A 6 24.43 39.46 27.64
N LEU A 7 23.92 38.31 28.06
CA LEU A 7 23.67 37.16 27.17
C LEU A 7 22.51 37.42 26.19
N LEU A 8 21.45 38.05 26.67
CA LEU A 8 20.32 38.46 25.82
C LEU A 8 20.70 39.50 24.77
N THR A 9 21.54 40.48 25.14
CA THR A 9 22.04 41.50 24.20
C THR A 9 23.03 40.94 23.18
N GLN A 10 23.85 39.94 23.53
CA GLN A 10 24.75 39.28 22.59
C GLN A 10 24.00 38.35 21.59
N THR A 11 22.93 37.72 22.04
CA THR A 11 22.12 36.83 21.16
C THR A 11 21.14 37.60 20.28
N ALA A 12 20.78 38.81 20.62
CA ALA A 12 19.78 39.63 19.92
C ALA A 12 20.38 40.66 18.93
N SER A 13 21.70 40.64 18.71
CA SER A 13 22.30 41.53 17.70
C SER A 13 21.82 41.07 16.30
N PRO A 14 21.28 41.99 15.46
CA PRO A 14 20.83 41.64 14.11
C PRO A 14 21.89 40.93 13.26
N LYS A 15 23.16 41.25 13.51
CA LYS A 15 24.30 40.66 12.83
C LYS A 15 24.51 39.18 13.24
N ASN A 16 24.33 38.88 14.53
CA ASN A 16 24.47 37.53 15.08
C ASN A 16 23.29 36.63 14.65
N LEU A 17 22.07 37.19 14.56
CA LEU A 17 20.90 36.52 14.02
C LEU A 17 21.05 36.20 12.53
N ALA A 18 21.59 37.11 11.72
CA ALA A 18 21.84 36.89 10.31
C ALA A 18 22.91 35.81 10.07
N GLU A 19 23.98 35.80 10.87
CA GLU A 19 25.03 34.76 10.83
C GLU A 19 24.48 33.39 11.26
N GLN A 20 23.71 33.33 12.35
CA GLN A 20 23.05 32.09 12.78
C GLN A 20 22.04 31.57 11.75
N TYR A 21 21.27 32.46 11.12
CA TYR A 21 20.35 32.08 10.05
C TYR A 21 21.11 31.54 8.85
N ALA A 22 22.21 32.16 8.43
CA ALA A 22 23.05 31.69 7.33
C ALA A 22 23.67 30.32 7.63
N VAL A 23 24.18 30.10 8.85
CA VAL A 23 24.73 28.80 9.29
C VAL A 23 23.64 27.72 9.35
N ASN A 24 22.48 28.02 9.90
CA ASN A 24 21.35 27.08 9.94
C ASN A 24 20.84 26.73 8.54
N LYS A 25 20.77 27.73 7.64
CA LYS A 25 20.40 27.51 6.24
C LYS A 25 21.40 26.60 5.51
N LEU A 26 22.70 26.75 5.78
CA LEU A 26 23.74 25.88 5.22
C LEU A 26 23.65 24.45 5.79
N ARG A 27 23.42 24.32 7.11
CA ARG A 27 23.21 23.01 7.76
C ARG A 27 21.97 22.31 7.21
N MET A 28 20.87 23.03 7.07
CA MET A 28 19.67 22.50 6.42
C MET A 28 19.98 22.01 5.00
N ARG A 29 20.60 22.83 4.15
CA ARG A 29 20.98 22.42 2.79
C ARG A 29 21.87 21.20 2.75
N ALA A 30 22.83 21.06 3.67
CA ALA A 30 23.69 19.89 3.78
C ALA A 30 22.91 18.64 4.20
N SER A 31 22.01 18.77 5.18
CA SER A 31 21.10 17.68 5.59
C SER A 31 20.18 17.23 4.45
N TRP A 32 19.66 18.17 3.68
CA TRP A 32 18.82 17.92 2.50
C TRP A 32 19.58 17.17 1.41
N LYS A 33 20.81 17.58 1.13
CA LYS A 33 21.66 16.90 0.16
C LYS A 33 21.96 15.46 0.59
N ASN A 34 22.22 15.24 1.89
CA ASN A 34 22.43 13.90 2.44
C ASN A 34 21.17 13.04 2.36
N LEU A 35 20.00 13.61 2.69
CA LEU A 35 18.72 12.90 2.58
C LEU A 35 18.43 12.52 1.13
N LYS A 36 18.69 13.42 0.18
CA LYS A 36 18.57 13.14 -1.25
C LYS A 36 19.47 11.97 -1.68
N LEU A 37 20.73 11.95 -1.23
CA LEU A 37 21.67 10.86 -1.51
C LEU A 37 21.20 9.54 -0.89
N ILE A 38 20.65 9.56 0.32
CA ILE A 38 20.09 8.38 0.98
C ILE A 38 18.86 7.85 0.21
N LEU A 39 17.95 8.72 -0.20
CA LEU A 39 16.78 8.33 -1.01
C LEU A 39 17.20 7.75 -2.36
N GLN A 40 18.19 8.36 -3.04
CA GLN A 40 18.73 7.83 -4.28
C GLN A 40 19.45 6.49 -4.07
N ALA A 41 20.18 6.32 -2.95
CA ALA A 41 20.84 5.06 -2.62
C ALA A 41 19.81 3.95 -2.28
N LEU A 42 18.67 4.29 -1.70
CA LEU A 42 17.57 3.35 -1.43
C LEU A 42 16.93 2.84 -2.73
N THR A 43 16.77 3.70 -3.75
CA THR A 43 16.26 3.28 -5.07
C THR A 43 17.21 2.37 -5.82
N MET A 44 18.52 2.58 -5.67
CA MET A 44 19.52 1.73 -6.32
C MET A 44 19.75 0.40 -5.59
N ASN A 45 19.08 0.18 -4.45
CA ASN A 45 19.23 -1.03 -3.67
C ASN A 45 18.27 -2.11 -4.18
N LYS A 46 18.74 -2.95 -5.10
CA LYS A 46 17.98 -4.10 -5.64
C LYS A 46 17.35 -4.99 -4.57
N ASN A 47 17.94 -5.07 -3.39
CA ASN A 47 17.40 -5.88 -2.28
C ASN A 47 16.08 -5.30 -1.75
N ILE A 48 15.90 -3.99 -1.77
CA ILE A 48 14.65 -3.34 -1.32
C ILE A 48 13.55 -3.56 -2.36
N GLU A 49 13.85 -3.40 -3.64
CA GLU A 49 12.88 -3.68 -4.72
C GLU A 49 12.44 -5.14 -4.68
N GLU A 50 13.38 -6.09 -4.52
CA GLU A 50 13.05 -7.52 -4.39
C GLU A 50 12.18 -7.80 -3.16
N MET A 51 12.46 -7.16 -2.03
CA MET A 51 11.66 -7.33 -0.82
C MET A 51 10.21 -6.83 -1.02
N PHE A 52 10.03 -5.68 -1.68
CA PHE A 52 8.69 -5.18 -1.99
C PHE A 52 7.99 -5.99 -3.07
N LEU A 53 8.71 -6.49 -4.06
CA LEU A 53 8.17 -7.37 -5.09
C LEU A 53 7.66 -8.68 -4.48
N GLU A 54 8.43 -9.29 -3.58
CA GLU A 54 8.03 -10.50 -2.86
C GLU A 54 6.85 -10.22 -1.92
N TYR A 55 6.80 -9.05 -1.28
CA TYR A 55 5.64 -8.64 -0.50
C TYR A 55 4.38 -8.56 -1.35
N VAL A 56 4.42 -7.90 -2.53
CA VAL A 56 3.27 -7.82 -3.46
C VAL A 56 2.88 -9.20 -3.97
N ARG A 57 3.86 -10.08 -4.26
CA ARG A 57 3.62 -11.48 -4.61
C ARG A 57 2.86 -12.22 -3.52
N SER A 58 3.27 -12.04 -2.26
CA SER A 58 2.60 -12.62 -1.10
C SER A 58 1.15 -12.13 -1.00
N VAL A 59 0.90 -10.84 -1.19
CA VAL A 59 -0.46 -10.28 -1.22
C VAL A 59 -1.30 -10.91 -2.34
N ASN A 60 -0.75 -11.05 -3.56
CA ASN A 60 -1.43 -11.69 -4.68
C ASN A 60 -1.78 -13.15 -4.38
N ALA A 61 -0.85 -13.91 -3.79
CA ALA A 61 -1.07 -15.29 -3.37
C ALA A 61 -2.14 -15.40 -2.27
N ASN A 62 -2.13 -14.48 -1.30
CA ASN A 62 -3.13 -14.45 -0.23
C ASN A 62 -4.54 -14.18 -0.77
N ILE A 63 -4.69 -13.27 -1.74
CA ILE A 63 -5.97 -13.04 -2.42
C ILE A 63 -6.43 -14.33 -3.15
N ALA A 64 -5.52 -15.03 -3.83
CA ALA A 64 -5.83 -16.30 -4.48
C ALA A 64 -6.23 -17.41 -3.48
N MET A 65 -5.67 -17.39 -2.26
CA MET A 65 -6.03 -18.34 -1.18
C MET A 65 -7.45 -18.17 -0.68
N ILE A 66 -7.99 -16.93 -0.69
CA ILE A 66 -9.40 -16.68 -0.34
C ILE A 66 -10.33 -17.46 -1.28
N ASP A 67 -10.01 -17.54 -2.58
CA ASP A 67 -10.74 -18.35 -3.56
C ASP A 67 -10.79 -19.84 -3.15
N LYS A 68 -9.65 -20.41 -2.78
CA LYS A 68 -9.56 -21.81 -2.36
C LYS A 68 -10.38 -22.12 -1.11
N ASN A 69 -10.44 -21.17 -0.18
CA ASN A 69 -11.13 -21.31 1.10
C ASN A 69 -12.62 -20.92 1.06
N SER A 70 -13.12 -20.52 -0.10
CA SER A 70 -14.50 -20.02 -0.28
C SER A 70 -15.55 -21.14 -0.50
N THR A 71 -15.20 -22.40 -0.27
CA THR A 71 -16.10 -23.53 -0.40
C THR A 71 -16.70 -23.88 0.96
N ILE A 72 -18.04 -23.90 1.05
CA ILE A 72 -18.77 -24.32 2.25
C ILE A 72 -19.51 -25.63 2.01
N SER A 73 -19.69 -26.42 3.06
CA SER A 73 -20.49 -27.65 2.99
C SER A 73 -21.89 -27.36 3.53
N VAL A 74 -22.90 -27.50 2.66
CA VAL A 74 -24.31 -27.33 3.02
C VAL A 74 -25.05 -28.61 2.69
N ARG A 75 -25.63 -29.26 3.71
CA ARG A 75 -26.39 -30.52 3.56
C ARG A 75 -25.63 -31.61 2.79
N GLY A 76 -24.32 -31.73 3.07
CA GLY A 76 -23.45 -32.73 2.41
C GLY A 76 -23.01 -32.39 0.99
N ARG A 77 -23.33 -31.21 0.48
CA ARG A 77 -22.85 -30.69 -0.81
C ARG A 77 -21.82 -29.57 -0.57
N ASN A 78 -20.72 -29.66 -1.27
CA ASN A 78 -19.71 -28.60 -1.28
C ASN A 78 -20.12 -27.52 -2.29
N ILE A 79 -20.41 -26.33 -1.80
CA ILE A 79 -20.83 -25.19 -2.61
C ILE A 79 -19.72 -24.17 -2.60
N LYS A 80 -19.22 -23.82 -3.79
CA LYS A 80 -18.27 -22.73 -3.94
C LYS A 80 -19.03 -21.41 -3.90
N MET A 81 -18.68 -20.54 -2.95
CA MET A 81 -19.37 -19.26 -2.73
C MET A 81 -18.76 -18.12 -3.54
N LEU A 82 -17.46 -18.19 -3.77
CA LEU A 82 -16.66 -17.12 -4.33
C LEU A 82 -15.64 -17.69 -5.31
N LYS A 83 -15.45 -17.03 -6.43
CA LYS A 83 -14.33 -17.26 -7.35
C LYS A 83 -13.56 -15.97 -7.49
N ILE A 84 -12.28 -16.01 -7.14
CA ILE A 84 -11.37 -14.89 -7.34
C ILE A 84 -10.34 -15.29 -8.39
N GLN A 85 -10.19 -14.45 -9.39
CA GLN A 85 -9.14 -14.57 -10.38
C GLN A 85 -8.19 -13.40 -10.17
N VAL A 86 -6.93 -13.71 -9.91
CA VAL A 86 -5.82 -12.76 -9.76
C VAL A 86 -4.92 -12.84 -10.98
N ALA A 87 -4.01 -11.88 -11.11
CA ALA A 87 -2.98 -11.89 -12.14
C ALA A 87 -2.07 -13.12 -11.99
N ASP A 88 -1.62 -13.68 -13.12
CA ASP A 88 -0.68 -14.77 -13.15
C ASP A 88 0.75 -14.24 -12.89
N TRP A 89 1.19 -14.43 -11.65
CA TRP A 89 2.48 -13.89 -11.20
C TRP A 89 3.66 -14.41 -12.02
N GLU A 90 3.66 -15.70 -12.32
CA GLU A 90 4.81 -16.33 -12.99
C GLU A 90 4.98 -15.84 -14.45
N SER A 91 3.88 -15.56 -15.13
CA SER A 91 3.92 -15.06 -16.50
C SER A 91 4.17 -13.56 -16.61
N GLU A 92 3.85 -12.78 -15.55
CA GLU A 92 3.88 -11.30 -15.57
C GLU A 92 4.93 -10.70 -14.64
N GLN A 93 5.79 -11.50 -14.00
CA GLN A 93 6.73 -11.05 -12.97
C GLN A 93 7.64 -9.90 -13.43
N GLU A 94 8.19 -9.95 -14.63
CA GLU A 94 9.07 -8.89 -15.13
C GLU A 94 8.29 -7.59 -15.38
N HIS A 95 7.05 -7.68 -15.81
CA HIS A 95 6.18 -6.52 -15.96
C HIS A 95 5.87 -5.88 -14.61
N PHE A 96 5.60 -6.68 -13.59
CA PHE A 96 5.38 -6.18 -12.22
C PHE A 96 6.63 -5.56 -11.64
N ARG A 97 7.80 -6.13 -11.90
CA ARG A 97 9.09 -5.54 -11.49
C ARG A 97 9.29 -4.15 -12.09
N MET A 98 9.06 -3.99 -13.40
CA MET A 98 9.17 -2.69 -14.06
C MET A 98 8.19 -1.67 -13.48
N LYS A 99 6.92 -2.03 -13.27
CA LYS A 99 5.93 -1.15 -12.67
C LYS A 99 6.28 -0.73 -11.26
N LEU A 100 6.79 -1.66 -10.44
CA LEU A 100 7.23 -1.36 -9.08
C LEU A 100 8.43 -0.40 -9.08
N HIS A 101 9.37 -0.60 -9.99
CA HIS A 101 10.51 0.31 -10.18
C HIS A 101 10.03 1.72 -10.54
N ASP A 102 9.19 1.87 -11.56
CA ASP A 102 8.61 3.15 -11.98
C ASP A 102 7.83 3.83 -10.83
N TYR A 103 7.11 3.04 -10.04
CA TYR A 103 6.41 3.53 -8.87
C TYR A 103 7.38 4.11 -7.83
N PHE A 104 8.47 3.42 -7.52
CA PHE A 104 9.46 3.93 -6.58
C PHE A 104 10.18 5.16 -7.09
N GLU A 105 10.50 5.23 -8.38
CA GLU A 105 11.06 6.45 -8.96
C GLU A 105 10.13 7.65 -8.76
N GLN A 106 8.82 7.48 -9.00
CA GLN A 106 7.82 8.52 -8.76
C GLN A 106 7.71 8.90 -7.28
N VAL A 107 7.69 7.91 -6.37
CA VAL A 107 7.65 8.15 -4.92
C VAL A 107 8.86 8.96 -4.46
N ILE A 108 10.05 8.66 -4.98
CA ILE A 108 11.27 9.39 -4.64
C ILE A 108 11.20 10.81 -5.17
N GLN A 109 10.83 10.98 -6.42
CA GLN A 109 10.73 12.32 -7.01
C GLN A 109 9.74 13.19 -6.24
N ASN A 110 8.54 12.65 -5.94
CA ASN A 110 7.55 13.36 -5.16
C ASN A 110 7.99 13.59 -3.70
N GLY A 111 8.73 12.65 -3.11
CA GLY A 111 9.33 12.82 -1.79
C GLY A 111 10.36 13.95 -1.76
N LEU A 112 11.18 14.09 -2.80
CA LEU A 112 12.12 15.20 -2.93
C LEU A 112 11.37 16.55 -3.05
N ASP A 113 10.29 16.59 -3.82
CA ASP A 113 9.46 17.79 -3.96
C ASP A 113 8.78 18.16 -2.63
N THR A 114 8.30 17.17 -1.87
CA THR A 114 7.73 17.34 -0.52
C THR A 114 8.75 17.96 0.42
N ILE A 115 9.98 17.46 0.36
CA ILE A 115 11.09 18.02 1.10
C ILE A 115 11.37 19.47 0.66
N ASP A 116 11.46 19.78 -0.62
CA ASP A 116 11.75 21.12 -1.14
C ASP A 116 10.65 22.14 -0.74
N LYS A 117 9.40 21.68 -0.57
CA LYS A 117 8.28 22.46 -0.06
C LYS A 117 8.24 22.57 1.47
N ASN A 118 9.16 21.91 2.18
CA ASN A 118 9.23 21.86 3.64
C ASN A 118 7.99 21.19 4.28
N GLU A 119 7.37 20.24 3.57
CA GLU A 119 6.25 19.43 4.02
C GLU A 119 6.72 18.18 4.80
N ASN A 120 5.80 17.46 5.44
CA ASN A 120 6.12 16.31 6.28
C ASN A 120 6.36 15.05 5.42
N LEU A 121 7.63 14.68 5.23
CA LEU A 121 8.01 13.49 4.47
C LEU A 121 7.47 12.19 5.05
N ASN A 122 7.40 12.05 6.40
CA ASN A 122 6.88 10.82 7.02
C ASN A 122 5.40 10.63 6.73
N GLU A 123 4.62 11.69 6.75
CA GLU A 123 3.21 11.68 6.40
C GLU A 123 3.02 11.34 4.92
N PHE A 124 3.81 11.95 4.05
CA PHE A 124 3.82 11.61 2.62
C PHE A 124 4.12 10.12 2.40
N LEU A 125 5.22 9.59 2.96
CA LEU A 125 5.61 8.19 2.80
C LEU A 125 4.56 7.23 3.38
N GLY A 126 3.95 7.55 4.52
CA GLY A 126 2.88 6.76 5.13
C GLY A 126 1.62 6.69 4.24
N ASN A 127 1.38 7.69 3.41
CA ASN A 127 0.25 7.74 2.48
C ASN A 127 0.52 7.01 1.16
N VAL A 128 1.77 6.99 0.69
CA VAL A 128 2.11 6.37 -0.59
C VAL A 128 2.58 4.92 -0.42
N ILE A 129 3.35 4.57 0.62
CA ILE A 129 3.83 3.21 0.85
C ILE A 129 2.79 2.44 1.68
N THR A 130 1.66 2.10 1.05
CA THR A 130 0.61 1.26 1.64
C THR A 130 0.44 -0.01 0.81
N THR A 131 0.00 -1.10 1.45
CA THR A 131 -0.29 -2.38 0.77
C THR A 131 -1.19 -2.18 -0.44
N LYS A 132 -2.26 -1.37 -0.28
CA LYS A 132 -3.21 -1.08 -1.35
C LYS A 132 -2.54 -0.41 -2.53
N ARG A 133 -1.74 0.64 -2.29
CA ARG A 133 -1.06 1.37 -3.37
C ARG A 133 0.02 0.54 -4.03
N LEU A 134 0.86 -0.13 -3.26
CA LEU A 134 1.88 -1.03 -3.79
C LEU A 134 1.28 -2.10 -4.71
N TYR A 135 0.17 -2.72 -4.29
CA TYR A 135 -0.51 -3.71 -5.10
C TYR A 135 -1.17 -3.10 -6.34
N ASP A 136 -1.84 -1.95 -6.20
CA ASP A 136 -2.55 -1.28 -7.29
C ASP A 136 -1.60 -0.77 -8.38
N ASP A 137 -0.50 -0.12 -7.99
CA ASP A 137 0.49 0.42 -8.92
C ASP A 137 1.35 -0.68 -9.56
N THR A 138 1.55 -1.83 -8.89
CA THR A 138 2.34 -2.95 -9.41
C THR A 138 1.51 -3.92 -10.25
N VAL A 139 0.43 -4.45 -9.68
CA VAL A 139 -0.42 -5.50 -10.29
C VAL A 139 -1.68 -4.90 -10.91
N GLY A 140 -2.29 -3.96 -10.18
CA GLY A 140 -3.57 -3.34 -10.53
C GLY A 140 -4.75 -4.03 -9.84
N ILE A 141 -5.44 -3.32 -8.95
CA ILE A 141 -6.65 -3.84 -8.29
C ILE A 141 -7.71 -4.25 -9.32
N GLY A 142 -7.79 -3.56 -10.47
CA GLY A 142 -8.68 -3.90 -11.57
C GLY A 142 -8.43 -5.26 -12.23
N SER A 143 -7.25 -5.88 -12.02
CA SER A 143 -6.95 -7.23 -12.51
C SER A 143 -7.62 -8.32 -11.66
N VAL A 144 -7.99 -8.01 -10.40
CA VAL A 144 -8.67 -8.93 -9.50
C VAL A 144 -10.16 -9.01 -9.88
N LYS A 145 -10.56 -10.15 -10.44
CA LYS A 145 -11.95 -10.40 -10.82
C LYS A 145 -12.63 -11.28 -9.80
N ILE A 146 -13.70 -10.76 -9.20
CA ILE A 146 -14.47 -11.46 -8.19
C ILE A 146 -15.82 -11.87 -8.80
N LYS A 147 -16.15 -13.15 -8.69
CA LYS A 147 -17.44 -13.72 -9.06
C LYS A 147 -18.07 -14.39 -7.85
N LEU A 148 -19.35 -14.16 -7.61
CA LEU A 148 -20.13 -14.73 -6.53
C LEU A 148 -21.06 -15.79 -7.09
N TYR A 149 -21.29 -16.87 -6.34
CA TYR A 149 -22.23 -17.92 -6.71
C TYR A 149 -23.48 -17.82 -5.83
N LYS A 150 -24.67 -17.82 -6.46
CA LYS A 150 -25.95 -17.85 -5.74
C LYS A 150 -26.22 -19.27 -5.23
N ILE A 151 -26.57 -19.39 -3.95
CA ILE A 151 -26.87 -20.67 -3.29
C ILE A 151 -28.19 -21.28 -3.81
N GLU A 152 -29.10 -20.45 -4.29
CA GLU A 152 -30.47 -20.84 -4.63
C GLU A 152 -30.67 -21.37 -6.05
N ALA A 153 -29.69 -21.17 -6.93
CA ALA A 153 -29.82 -21.63 -8.31
C ALA A 153 -29.27 -23.05 -8.44
N GLU A 154 -30.10 -23.97 -8.92
CA GLU A 154 -29.65 -25.30 -9.42
C GLU A 154 -28.61 -25.17 -10.55
N ARG A 155 -28.42 -23.95 -11.03
CA ARG A 155 -27.35 -23.55 -11.98
C ARG A 155 -26.37 -22.64 -11.27
N GLU A 156 -25.13 -23.05 -11.20
CA GLU A 156 -24.00 -22.21 -10.76
C GLU A 156 -23.73 -21.08 -11.76
N VAL A 157 -24.59 -20.05 -11.77
CA VAL A 157 -24.34 -18.85 -12.59
C VAL A 157 -23.55 -17.86 -11.74
N PRO A 158 -22.29 -17.59 -12.06
CA PRO A 158 -21.51 -16.61 -11.32
C PRO A 158 -22.04 -15.20 -11.62
N ILE A 159 -22.23 -14.42 -10.56
CA ILE A 159 -22.63 -13.01 -10.64
C ILE A 159 -21.39 -12.14 -10.47
N THR A 160 -21.25 -11.11 -11.30
CA THR A 160 -20.18 -10.12 -11.15
C THR A 160 -20.49 -9.15 -10.01
N TRP A 161 -19.46 -8.50 -9.48
CA TRP A 161 -19.61 -7.49 -8.44
C TRP A 161 -20.56 -6.33 -8.85
N ALA A 162 -20.50 -5.93 -10.13
CA ALA A 162 -21.38 -4.91 -10.68
C ALA A 162 -22.87 -5.35 -10.64
N GLU A 163 -23.15 -6.61 -10.91
CA GLU A 163 -24.50 -7.18 -10.83
C GLU A 163 -24.99 -7.29 -9.38
N VAL A 164 -24.10 -7.58 -8.43
CA VAL A 164 -24.43 -7.60 -6.99
C VAL A 164 -24.89 -6.22 -6.51
N SER A 165 -24.22 -5.16 -6.96
CA SER A 165 -24.58 -3.79 -6.59
C SER A 165 -25.90 -3.30 -7.20
N ALA A 166 -26.34 -3.90 -8.30
CA ALA A 166 -27.60 -3.59 -8.97
C ALA A 166 -28.79 -4.41 -8.41
N ASN A 167 -28.53 -5.44 -7.60
CA ASN A 167 -29.55 -6.30 -7.02
C ASN A 167 -30.28 -5.64 -5.83
N SER A 168 -31.43 -6.20 -5.45
CA SER A 168 -32.19 -5.71 -4.29
C SER A 168 -31.33 -5.72 -3.00
N GLY A 169 -31.59 -4.79 -2.07
CA GLY A 169 -30.79 -4.61 -0.86
C GLY A 169 -30.53 -5.89 -0.04
N GLY A 170 -31.46 -6.88 -0.08
CA GLY A 170 -31.27 -8.18 0.57
C GLY A 170 -30.22 -9.07 -0.09
N GLU A 171 -30.15 -9.11 -1.41
CA GLU A 171 -29.13 -9.89 -2.13
C GLU A 171 -27.73 -9.28 -1.99
N GLY A 172 -27.62 -7.95 -2.00
CA GLY A 172 -26.36 -7.25 -1.73
C GLY A 172 -25.83 -7.53 -0.33
N PHE A 173 -26.72 -7.54 0.68
CA PHE A 173 -26.37 -7.91 2.05
C PHE A 173 -25.86 -9.35 2.16
N LEU A 174 -26.56 -10.30 1.54
CA LEU A 174 -26.15 -11.71 1.55
C LEU A 174 -24.78 -11.90 0.90
N SER A 175 -24.51 -11.22 -0.21
CA SER A 175 -23.22 -11.27 -0.90
C SER A 175 -22.09 -10.69 -0.05
N ALA A 176 -22.32 -9.56 0.62
CA ALA A 176 -21.37 -8.97 1.55
C ALA A 176 -21.09 -9.90 2.75
N PHE A 177 -22.12 -10.56 3.28
CA PHE A 177 -21.99 -11.52 4.37
C PHE A 177 -21.17 -12.75 3.97
N VAL A 178 -21.38 -13.26 2.76
CA VAL A 178 -20.59 -14.38 2.20
C VAL A 178 -19.11 -14.00 2.11
N ILE A 179 -18.80 -12.83 1.55
CA ILE A 179 -17.42 -12.36 1.43
C ILE A 179 -16.78 -12.23 2.82
N LEU A 180 -17.49 -11.59 3.76
CA LEU A 180 -17.00 -11.44 5.13
C LEU A 180 -16.74 -12.79 5.79
N THR A 181 -17.62 -13.76 5.60
CA THR A 181 -17.46 -15.11 6.15
C THR A 181 -16.24 -15.82 5.54
N CYS A 182 -16.00 -15.68 4.23
CA CYS A 182 -14.82 -16.22 3.57
C CYS A 182 -13.53 -15.58 4.09
N LEU A 183 -13.53 -14.26 4.28
CA LEU A 183 -12.38 -13.53 4.84
C LEU A 183 -12.10 -13.93 6.28
N LEU A 184 -13.11 -14.03 7.13
CA LEU A 184 -12.98 -14.47 8.53
C LEU A 184 -12.49 -15.94 8.62
N SER A 185 -12.94 -16.81 7.72
CA SER A 185 -12.48 -18.20 7.64
C SER A 185 -11.03 -18.29 7.21
N TYR A 186 -10.58 -17.40 6.33
CA TYR A 186 -9.19 -17.27 5.94
C TYR A 186 -8.31 -16.83 7.14
N MET A 187 -8.71 -15.76 7.82
CA MET A 187 -7.97 -15.21 8.96
C MET A 187 -7.83 -16.20 10.12
N ARG A 188 -8.87 -17.01 10.39
CA ARG A 188 -8.82 -18.03 11.45
C ARG A 188 -7.85 -19.16 11.18
N ARG A 189 -7.49 -19.45 9.92
CA ARG A 189 -6.53 -20.51 9.58
C ARG A 189 -5.10 -20.05 9.73
N ASP A 190 -4.86 -18.76 9.55
CA ASP A 190 -3.51 -18.17 9.66
C ASP A 190 -3.04 -18.08 11.14
N GLU A 191 -3.96 -18.19 12.11
CA GLU A 191 -3.63 -18.21 13.55
C GLU A 191 -3.37 -19.64 14.12
N SER A 192 -3.54 -20.68 13.30
CA SER A 192 -3.47 -22.08 13.77
C SER A 192 -2.31 -22.90 13.16
N ASP A 193 -1.48 -22.30 12.34
CA ASP A 193 -0.21 -22.85 11.82
C ASP A 193 0.99 -22.13 12.46
#